data_3902629c9700d49c1f1f534a0a47997f
#
_entry.id   3902629c9700d49c1f1f534a0a47997f
#
_cell.length_a   1.000
_cell.length_b   1.000
_cell.length_c   1.000
_cell.angle_alpha   90.00
_cell.angle_beta   90.00
_cell.angle_gamma   90.00
#
_symmetry.space_group_name_H-M   'P 1'
#
loop_
_entity.id
_entity.type
_entity.pdbx_description
1 polymer ?
#
loop_
_entity_poly.entity_id
_entity_poly.type
_entity_poly.pdbx_seq_one_letter_code
_entity_poly.pdbx_strand_id
1 'polypeptide(L)'
;MLTNKALQRLWQAGVDAVGGARAVETALAAHATPRPDRILAVGKAASAMAQAAVARWPDVPCLIVTKYGHGNDAPAGAKVIEAAHPVPDAASLAAGLALQNDVRACGPDEHLLMLISGGASALAEVPVNGRSLDDLK
;
A
#
# COMPACT_ATOMS: atom_id res chain seq x y z
N MET A 1 29.61 9.14 26.14
CA MET A 1 28.19 8.80 26.34
C MET A 1 27.36 9.42 25.24
N LEU A 2 26.50 8.65 24.55
CA LEU A 2 25.61 9.22 23.50
C LEU A 2 24.56 10.13 24.16
N THR A 3 24.34 11.30 23.58
CA THR A 3 23.30 12.21 24.03
C THR A 3 21.92 11.75 23.51
N ASN A 4 20.83 12.13 24.20
CA ASN A 4 19.47 11.84 23.72
C ASN A 4 19.25 12.32 22.27
N LYS A 5 19.82 13.46 21.91
CA LYS A 5 19.76 14.02 20.55
C LYS A 5 20.49 13.13 19.53
N ALA A 6 21.60 12.52 19.91
CA ALA A 6 22.32 11.58 19.05
C ALA A 6 21.53 10.30 18.85
N LEU A 7 20.91 9.78 19.90
CA LEU A 7 20.04 8.58 19.83
C LEU A 7 18.80 8.82 18.97
N GLN A 8 18.16 9.98 19.10
CA GLN A 8 17.02 10.37 18.24
C GLN A 8 17.43 10.44 16.76
N ARG A 9 18.59 11.04 16.45
CA ARG A 9 19.10 11.08 15.07
C ARG A 9 19.38 9.71 14.50
N LEU A 10 19.97 8.80 15.27
CA LEU A 10 20.22 7.43 14.84
C LEU A 10 18.91 6.67 14.59
N TRP A 11 17.94 6.83 15.50
CA TRP A 11 16.62 6.24 15.32
C TRP A 11 15.92 6.77 14.07
N GLN A 12 15.89 8.10 13.89
CA GLN A 12 15.28 8.73 12.71
C GLN A 12 15.94 8.28 11.41
N ALA A 13 17.26 8.21 11.38
CA ALA A 13 18.00 7.72 10.21
C ALA A 13 17.62 6.26 9.86
N GLY A 14 17.41 5.42 10.88
CA GLY A 14 16.92 4.04 10.68
C GLY A 14 15.49 3.99 10.11
N VAL A 15 14.58 4.83 10.64
CA VAL A 15 13.21 4.94 10.14
C VAL A 15 13.18 5.44 8.69
N ASP A 16 13.95 6.50 8.40
CA ASP A 16 14.02 7.09 7.06
C ASP A 16 14.61 6.11 6.03
N ALA A 17 15.57 5.28 6.45
CA ALA A 17 16.19 4.28 5.57
C ALA A 17 15.24 3.19 5.08
N VAL A 18 14.17 2.88 5.85
CA VAL A 18 13.17 1.85 5.54
C VAL A 18 11.79 2.43 5.23
N GLY A 19 11.69 3.75 5.05
CA GLY A 19 10.45 4.43 4.68
C GLY A 19 9.87 3.90 3.37
N GLY A 20 8.53 3.81 3.28
CA GLY A 20 7.85 3.17 2.15
C GLY A 20 8.20 3.77 0.79
N ALA A 21 8.25 5.09 0.67
CA ALA A 21 8.65 5.76 -0.57
C ALA A 21 10.09 5.40 -0.96
N ARG A 22 11.03 5.51 -0.03
CA ARG A 22 12.45 5.19 -0.26
C ARG A 22 12.66 3.72 -0.66
N ALA A 23 11.92 2.80 -0.05
CA ALA A 23 12.00 1.39 -0.39
C ALA A 23 11.59 1.15 -1.85
N VAL A 24 10.50 1.78 -2.30
CA VAL A 24 10.03 1.70 -3.69
C VAL A 24 11.02 2.37 -4.65
N GLU A 25 11.49 3.58 -4.35
CA GLU A 25 12.52 4.26 -5.17
C GLU A 25 13.76 3.41 -5.35
N THR A 26 14.26 2.82 -4.27
CA THR A 26 15.44 1.94 -4.30
C THR A 26 15.19 0.70 -5.15
N ALA A 27 14.03 0.04 -4.99
CA ALA A 27 13.66 -1.13 -5.78
C ALA A 27 13.54 -0.80 -7.28
N LEU A 28 12.87 0.30 -7.61
CA LEU A 28 12.69 0.75 -9.00
C LEU A 28 14.01 1.20 -9.65
N ALA A 29 14.97 1.67 -8.87
CA ALA A 29 16.31 2.00 -9.37
C ALA A 29 17.18 0.75 -9.59
N ALA A 30 17.02 -0.28 -8.74
CA ALA A 30 17.80 -1.50 -8.78
C ALA A 30 17.30 -2.52 -9.83
N HIS A 31 16.05 -2.44 -10.23
CA HIS A 31 15.41 -3.41 -11.12
C HIS A 31 14.84 -2.74 -12.36
N ALA A 32 14.99 -3.38 -13.52
CA ALA A 32 14.36 -2.97 -14.78
C ALA A 32 12.85 -3.31 -14.69
N THR A 33 12.09 -2.41 -14.08
CA THR A 33 10.63 -2.59 -13.91
C THR A 33 9.93 -2.00 -15.12
N PRO A 34 9.12 -2.77 -15.87
CA PRO A 34 8.32 -2.24 -16.97
C PRO A 34 7.32 -1.22 -16.44
N ARG A 35 6.87 -0.30 -17.31
CA ARG A 35 5.79 0.61 -16.94
C ARG A 35 4.53 -0.22 -16.63
N PRO A 36 3.94 -0.06 -15.45
CA PRO A 36 2.70 -0.78 -15.13
C PRO A 36 1.50 -0.12 -15.81
N ASP A 37 0.47 -0.91 -16.03
CA ASP A 37 -0.84 -0.45 -16.47
C ASP A 37 -1.74 -0.10 -15.29
N ARG A 38 -1.44 -0.67 -14.10
CA ARG A 38 -2.12 -0.38 -12.83
C ARG A 38 -1.15 -0.43 -11.66
N ILE A 39 -1.39 0.40 -10.66
CA ILE A 39 -0.69 0.40 -9.36
C ILE A 39 -1.70 0.08 -8.27
N LEU A 40 -1.44 -0.99 -7.51
CA LEU A 40 -2.22 -1.35 -6.32
C LEU A 40 -1.30 -1.29 -5.11
N ALA A 41 -1.62 -0.46 -4.12
CA ALA A 41 -0.86 -0.32 -2.89
C ALA A 41 -1.72 -0.69 -1.69
N VAL A 42 -1.23 -1.59 -0.82
CA VAL A 42 -1.98 -2.05 0.35
C VAL A 42 -1.08 -2.14 1.59
N GLY A 43 -1.58 -1.66 2.72
CA GLY A 43 -0.90 -1.71 4.00
C GLY A 43 -0.70 -0.33 4.64
N LYS A 44 -0.06 -0.30 5.79
CA LYS A 44 0.11 0.94 6.58
C LYS A 44 1.02 1.99 5.92
N ALA A 45 1.93 1.57 5.04
CA ALA A 45 2.82 2.46 4.28
C ALA A 45 2.35 2.64 2.82
N ALA A 46 1.14 2.19 2.46
CA ALA A 46 0.66 2.17 1.08
C ALA A 46 0.68 3.55 0.41
N SER A 47 0.26 4.61 1.11
CA SER A 47 0.29 5.98 0.57
C SER A 47 1.70 6.43 0.22
N ALA A 48 2.68 6.24 1.12
CA ALA A 48 4.07 6.60 0.88
C ALA A 48 4.70 5.79 -0.25
N MET A 49 4.41 4.48 -0.33
CA MET A 49 4.88 3.63 -1.43
C MET A 49 4.28 4.06 -2.77
N ALA A 50 2.98 4.38 -2.78
CA ALA A 50 2.28 4.85 -3.97
C ALA A 50 2.82 6.19 -4.46
N GLN A 51 3.21 7.12 -3.57
CA GLN A 51 3.83 8.40 -3.96
C GLN A 51 5.05 8.18 -4.85
N ALA A 52 5.96 7.28 -4.48
CA ALA A 52 7.15 6.99 -5.26
C ALA A 52 6.82 6.36 -6.64
N ALA A 53 5.85 5.45 -6.68
CA ALA A 53 5.44 4.81 -7.93
C ALA A 53 4.71 5.79 -8.86
N VAL A 54 3.79 6.60 -8.33
CA VAL A 54 3.05 7.62 -9.11
C VAL A 54 3.97 8.75 -9.56
N ALA A 55 5.00 9.13 -8.77
CA ALA A 55 6.01 10.09 -9.21
C ALA A 55 6.75 9.62 -10.49
N ARG A 56 6.96 8.31 -10.64
CA ARG A 56 7.56 7.71 -11.84
C ARG A 56 6.57 7.54 -12.99
N TRP A 57 5.30 7.24 -12.70
CA TRP A 57 4.23 6.99 -13.68
C TRP A 57 2.94 7.72 -13.30
N PRO A 58 2.89 9.04 -13.50
CA PRO A 58 1.81 9.89 -12.97
C PRO A 58 0.45 9.68 -13.64
N ASP A 59 0.42 9.09 -14.80
CA ASP A 59 -0.79 8.80 -15.60
C ASP A 59 -1.32 7.38 -15.41
N VAL A 60 -0.65 6.56 -14.56
CA VAL A 60 -1.09 5.19 -14.27
C VAL A 60 -2.15 5.19 -13.18
N PRO A 61 -3.31 4.54 -13.40
CA PRO A 61 -4.33 4.40 -12.36
C PRO A 61 -3.77 3.75 -11.09
N CYS A 62 -4.05 4.37 -9.94
CA CYS A 62 -3.56 3.92 -8.64
C CYS A 62 -4.71 3.73 -7.66
N LEU A 63 -4.81 2.52 -7.06
CA LEU A 63 -5.68 2.21 -5.93
C LEU A 63 -4.84 1.99 -4.69
N ILE A 64 -5.17 2.70 -3.63
CA ILE A 64 -4.51 2.63 -2.32
C ILE A 64 -5.50 2.10 -1.29
N VAL A 65 -5.09 1.08 -0.54
CA VAL A 65 -5.81 0.58 0.62
C VAL A 65 -4.92 0.75 1.84
N THR A 66 -5.37 1.56 2.80
CA THR A 66 -4.60 1.84 4.01
C THR A 66 -5.49 1.92 5.24
N LYS A 67 -4.91 2.09 6.41
CA LYS A 67 -5.70 2.21 7.64
C LYS A 67 -6.28 3.62 7.77
N TYR A 68 -7.37 3.73 8.53
CA TYR A 68 -7.99 5.02 8.85
C TYR A 68 -6.98 6.08 9.29
N GLY A 69 -7.08 7.29 8.71
CA GLY A 69 -6.22 8.44 8.98
C GLY A 69 -4.85 8.39 8.30
N HIS A 70 -4.59 7.42 7.41
CA HIS A 70 -3.33 7.28 6.65
C HIS A 70 -3.47 7.52 5.15
N GLY A 71 -4.65 7.93 4.70
CA GLY A 71 -4.90 8.26 3.30
C GLY A 71 -4.58 9.71 2.92
N ASN A 72 -4.36 10.59 3.89
CA ASN A 72 -4.18 12.04 3.65
C ASN A 72 -2.95 12.36 2.79
N ASP A 73 -1.92 11.54 2.86
CA ASP A 73 -0.67 11.72 2.11
C ASP A 73 -0.68 10.95 0.77
N ALA A 74 -1.84 10.51 0.30
CA ALA A 74 -1.96 9.82 -0.98
C ALA A 74 -1.64 10.78 -2.14
N PRO A 75 -0.99 10.30 -3.23
CA PRO A 75 -0.74 11.13 -4.40
C PRO A 75 -2.06 11.56 -5.07
N ALA A 76 -2.05 12.76 -5.65
CA ALA A 76 -3.21 13.30 -6.34
C ALA A 76 -3.68 12.35 -7.46
N GLY A 77 -5.00 12.17 -7.58
CA GLY A 77 -5.60 11.28 -8.57
C GLY A 77 -5.68 9.80 -8.19
N ALA A 78 -5.03 9.38 -7.10
CA ALA A 78 -5.18 8.02 -6.60
C ALA A 78 -6.55 7.82 -5.94
N LYS A 79 -7.13 6.65 -6.16
CA LYS A 79 -8.30 6.20 -5.40
C LYS A 79 -7.84 5.65 -4.05
N VAL A 80 -8.42 6.14 -2.96
CA VAL A 80 -8.06 5.70 -1.60
C VAL A 80 -9.25 5.03 -0.93
N ILE A 81 -8.99 3.88 -0.32
CA ILE A 81 -9.93 3.20 0.58
C ILE A 81 -9.22 3.07 1.92
N GLU A 82 -9.81 3.63 2.95
CA GLU A 82 -9.36 3.45 4.33
C GLU A 82 -10.18 2.38 5.02
N ALA A 83 -9.52 1.53 5.82
CA ALA A 83 -10.15 0.40 6.49
C ALA A 83 -9.58 0.21 7.91
N ALA A 84 -10.22 -0.65 8.70
CA ALA A 84 -9.81 -0.94 10.06
C ALA A 84 -8.56 -1.82 10.12
N HIS A 85 -7.75 -1.58 11.13
CA HIS A 85 -6.58 -2.38 11.48
C HIS A 85 -6.34 -2.30 13.01
N PRO A 86 -6.09 -3.36 13.77
CA PRO A 86 -5.75 -4.73 13.31
C PRO A 86 -6.96 -5.66 13.05
N VAL A 87 -8.16 -5.27 13.46
CA VAL A 87 -9.38 -6.07 13.29
C VAL A 87 -10.13 -5.58 12.06
N PRO A 88 -10.39 -6.45 11.05
CA PRO A 88 -11.05 -6.05 9.83
C PRO A 88 -12.52 -5.64 10.06
N ASP A 89 -13.00 -4.72 9.23
CA ASP A 89 -14.38 -4.23 9.21
C ASP A 89 -15.03 -4.32 7.82
N ALA A 90 -16.22 -3.75 7.66
CA ALA A 90 -16.90 -3.73 6.37
C ALA A 90 -16.11 -2.98 5.29
N ALA A 91 -15.32 -1.96 5.66
CA ALA A 91 -14.43 -1.26 4.73
C ALA A 91 -13.27 -2.15 4.27
N SER A 92 -12.76 -3.04 5.15
CA SER A 92 -11.75 -4.04 4.79
C SER A 92 -12.27 -5.01 3.72
N LEU A 93 -13.53 -5.45 3.85
CA LEU A 93 -14.18 -6.29 2.84
C LEU A 93 -14.35 -5.55 1.51
N ALA A 94 -14.84 -4.31 1.56
CA ALA A 94 -15.00 -3.48 0.37
C ALA A 94 -13.65 -3.23 -0.34
N ALA A 95 -12.59 -3.00 0.44
CA ALA A 95 -11.22 -2.81 -0.08
C ALA A 95 -10.68 -4.09 -0.74
N GLY A 96 -10.87 -5.24 -0.11
CA GLY A 96 -10.47 -6.53 -0.67
C GLY A 96 -11.18 -6.83 -2.00
N LEU A 97 -12.49 -6.60 -2.06
CA LEU A 97 -13.29 -6.74 -3.28
C LEU A 97 -12.83 -5.75 -4.38
N ALA A 98 -12.50 -4.51 -4.02
CA ALA A 98 -11.98 -3.52 -4.98
C ALA A 98 -10.64 -3.97 -5.57
N LEU A 99 -9.70 -4.45 -4.75
CA LEU A 99 -8.42 -5.00 -5.21
C LEU A 99 -8.63 -6.21 -6.13
N GLN A 100 -9.51 -7.15 -5.75
CA GLN A 100 -9.82 -8.31 -6.60
C GLN A 100 -10.41 -7.89 -7.95
N ASN A 101 -11.30 -6.90 -7.96
CA ASN A 101 -11.90 -6.42 -9.21
C ASN A 101 -10.85 -5.77 -10.12
N ASP A 102 -9.93 -4.97 -9.57
CA ASP A 102 -8.84 -4.37 -10.34
C ASP A 102 -7.90 -5.43 -10.91
N VAL A 103 -7.56 -6.46 -10.11
CA VAL A 103 -6.74 -7.59 -10.60
C VAL A 103 -7.45 -8.38 -11.70
N ARG A 104 -8.75 -8.67 -11.53
CA ARG A 104 -9.54 -9.40 -12.54
C ARG A 104 -9.76 -8.61 -13.83
N ALA A 105 -9.74 -7.28 -13.73
CA ALA A 105 -9.85 -6.40 -14.89
C ALA A 105 -8.54 -6.27 -15.69
N CYS A 106 -7.40 -6.74 -15.16
CA CYS A 106 -6.14 -6.77 -15.88
C CYS A 106 -6.22 -7.78 -17.02
N GLY A 107 -5.84 -7.34 -18.21
CA GLY A 107 -5.66 -8.22 -19.37
C GLY A 107 -4.39 -9.07 -19.25
N PRO A 108 -4.26 -10.10 -20.10
CA PRO A 108 -3.13 -11.02 -20.05
C PRO A 108 -1.77 -10.36 -20.35
N ASP A 109 -1.78 -9.24 -21.08
CA ASP A 109 -0.58 -8.49 -21.47
C ASP A 109 -0.36 -7.22 -20.61
N GLU A 110 -1.24 -6.94 -19.62
CA GLU A 110 -1.11 -5.81 -18.71
C GLU A 110 -0.18 -6.12 -17.54
N HIS A 111 0.61 -5.13 -17.14
CA HIS A 111 1.53 -5.20 -16.02
C HIS A 111 0.92 -4.56 -14.79
N LEU A 112 0.82 -5.32 -13.72
CA LEU A 112 0.36 -4.87 -12.42
C LEU A 112 1.53 -4.65 -11.47
N LEU A 113 1.69 -3.42 -10.96
CA LEU A 113 2.61 -3.13 -9.88
C LEU A 113 1.86 -3.23 -8.55
N MET A 114 2.21 -4.25 -7.75
CA MET A 114 1.63 -4.43 -6.42
C MET A 114 2.62 -4.04 -5.34
N LEU A 115 2.24 -3.08 -4.50
CA LEU A 115 3.02 -2.54 -3.39
C LEU A 115 2.39 -2.99 -2.08
N ILE A 116 3.06 -3.86 -1.34
CA ILE A 116 2.51 -4.46 -0.12
C ILE A 116 3.37 -4.06 1.08
N SER A 117 2.72 -3.59 2.14
CA SER A 117 3.36 -3.29 3.42
C SER A 117 2.62 -3.93 4.59
N GLY A 118 3.16 -3.82 5.80
CA GLY A 118 2.58 -4.43 6.99
C GLY A 118 1.12 -4.02 7.25
N GLY A 119 0.30 -4.97 7.67
CA GLY A 119 -1.12 -4.79 7.98
C GLY A 119 -2.08 -5.03 6.82
N ALA A 120 -1.58 -5.42 5.65
CA ALA A 120 -2.38 -5.59 4.44
C ALA A 120 -3.55 -6.56 4.61
N SER A 121 -3.36 -7.70 5.29
CA SER A 121 -4.42 -8.72 5.45
C SER A 121 -5.63 -8.17 6.20
N ALA A 122 -5.46 -7.44 7.30
CA ALA A 122 -6.60 -6.85 8.02
C ALA A 122 -7.28 -5.72 7.21
N LEU A 123 -6.53 -5.03 6.35
CA LEU A 123 -7.04 -3.90 5.57
C LEU A 123 -7.78 -4.33 4.30
N ALA A 124 -7.55 -5.54 3.80
CA ALA A 124 -8.14 -6.04 2.56
C ALA A 124 -8.50 -7.52 2.69
N GLU A 125 -9.63 -7.77 3.32
CA GLU A 125 -10.14 -9.11 3.59
C GLU A 125 -11.25 -9.51 2.61
N VAL A 126 -11.13 -10.72 2.05
CA VAL A 126 -12.22 -11.35 1.31
C VAL A 126 -12.36 -12.77 1.83
N PRO A 127 -13.31 -13.03 2.73
CA PRO A 127 -13.54 -14.37 3.28
C PRO A 127 -13.84 -15.38 2.18
N VAL A 128 -13.35 -16.60 2.35
CA VAL A 128 -13.70 -17.72 1.45
C VAL A 128 -15.19 -18.07 1.55
N ASN A 129 -15.72 -18.73 0.53
CA ASN A 129 -17.13 -19.13 0.50
C ASN A 129 -17.57 -19.87 1.78
N GLY A 130 -18.69 -19.45 2.35
CA GLY A 130 -19.24 -20.02 3.58
C GLY A 130 -18.64 -19.44 4.87
N ARG A 131 -17.76 -18.46 4.78
CA ARG A 131 -17.24 -17.70 5.93
C ARG A 131 -17.67 -16.24 5.84
N SER A 132 -17.87 -15.65 7.00
CA SER A 132 -18.18 -14.22 7.17
C SER A 132 -16.96 -13.45 7.66
N LEU A 133 -17.04 -12.14 7.63
CA LEU A 133 -16.01 -11.28 8.24
C LEU A 133 -15.92 -11.52 9.77
N ASP A 134 -17.04 -11.88 10.41
CA ASP A 134 -17.05 -12.16 11.86
C ASP A 134 -16.33 -13.47 12.22
N ASP A 135 -16.21 -14.41 11.28
CA ASP A 135 -15.40 -15.63 11.47
C ASP A 135 -13.89 -15.34 11.49
N LEU A 136 -13.47 -14.13 11.08
CA LEU A 136 -12.06 -13.70 11.02
C LEU A 136 -11.64 -12.84 12.22
N LYS A 137 -12.58 -12.47 13.09
CA LYS A 137 -12.33 -11.66 14.30
C LYS A 137 -12.09 -12.52 15.52
#